data_ae722a51c1ac49a017e6524f44a6d678
#
_entry.id   ae722a51c1ac49a017e6524f44a6d678
#
_cell.length_a   1.000
_cell.length_b   1.000
_cell.length_c   1.000
_cell.angle_alpha   90.00
_cell.angle_beta   90.00
_cell.angle_gamma   90.00
#
_symmetry.space_group_name_H-M   'P 1'
#
loop_
_entity.id
_entity.type
_entity.pdbx_description
1 polymer ?
#
loop_
_entity_poly.entity_id
_entity_poly.type
_entity_poly.pdbx_seq_one_letter_code
_entity_poly.pdbx_strand_id
1 'polypeptide(L)'
;MFRLVCTLIILFVSFLNTSCSSFRMPHAAITEPVPVGNLSNYAAYPENVKTVVQRAWWLSRKNLTYKFGSANPKRGGMDCSGVIYYLLKSIDHGHVPRDSYDMYRWLAKAGTIHHVTSYHFRSRQFNALKPGDLLFWTNTYHTRRRPPITHVMLYLGKSKSGRRLMFGSSDGGVYRGREMWGVSVFEFVLPYRSDRAHFVAYGCIPHYTCS
;
A
#
# COMPACT_ATOMS: atom_id res chain seq x y z
N MET A 1 49.71 49.22 51.70
CA MET A 1 49.02 49.26 50.39
C MET A 1 48.90 47.84 49.86
N PHE A 2 47.79 47.15 50.15
CA PHE A 2 47.51 45.76 49.63
C PHE A 2 46.55 45.86 48.44
N ARG A 3 47.00 45.41 47.31
CA ARG A 3 46.15 45.26 46.09
C ARG A 3 45.51 43.90 46.14
N LEU A 4 44.18 43.85 46.26
CA LEU A 4 43.37 42.66 46.09
C LEU A 4 43.20 42.39 44.58
N VAL A 5 43.66 41.24 44.12
CA VAL A 5 43.42 40.72 42.74
C VAL A 5 42.22 39.80 42.82
N CYS A 6 41.08 40.25 42.30
CA CYS A 6 39.88 39.45 42.16
C CYS A 6 39.96 38.60 40.87
N THR A 7 40.17 37.28 41.05
CA THR A 7 40.18 36.32 39.93
C THR A 7 38.71 35.87 39.66
N LEU A 8 38.17 36.31 38.55
CA LEU A 8 36.85 35.89 38.07
C LEU A 8 36.98 34.48 37.44
N ILE A 9 36.41 33.46 38.11
CA ILE A 9 36.28 32.12 37.54
C ILE A 9 34.99 32.10 36.72
N ILE A 10 35.09 32.09 35.42
CA ILE A 10 33.97 31.89 34.50
C ILE A 10 33.75 30.37 34.38
N LEU A 11 32.66 29.89 35.04
CA LEU A 11 32.14 28.55 34.88
C LEU A 11 31.45 28.41 33.52
N PHE A 12 32.10 27.75 32.59
CA PHE A 12 31.51 27.34 31.28
C PHE A 12 30.58 26.16 31.54
N VAL A 13 29.30 26.42 31.69
CA VAL A 13 28.28 25.37 31.74
C VAL A 13 27.97 24.94 30.30
N SER A 14 28.60 23.85 29.88
CA SER A 14 28.30 23.20 28.60
C SER A 14 26.92 22.54 28.66
N PHE A 15 25.93 23.19 28.07
CA PHE A 15 24.61 22.54 27.81
C PHE A 15 24.80 21.42 26.81
N LEU A 16 24.90 20.19 27.26
CA LEU A 16 24.74 19.00 26.45
C LEU A 16 23.29 18.96 26.00
N ASN A 17 23.03 19.47 24.80
CA ASN A 17 21.77 19.22 24.09
C ASN A 17 21.67 17.72 23.75
N THR A 18 21.16 16.91 24.63
CA THR A 18 20.69 15.56 24.34
C THR A 18 19.50 15.69 23.43
N SER A 19 19.75 15.64 22.12
CA SER A 19 18.69 15.44 21.11
C SER A 19 18.05 14.10 21.38
N CYS A 20 16.91 14.11 22.07
CA CYS A 20 16.04 12.96 22.21
C CYS A 20 15.48 12.66 20.82
N SER A 21 16.21 11.90 19.99
CA SER A 21 15.63 11.30 18.80
C SER A 21 14.56 10.34 19.28
N SER A 22 13.30 10.74 19.16
CA SER A 22 12.15 9.88 19.40
C SER A 22 12.26 8.68 18.45
N PHE A 23 12.83 7.59 18.95
CA PHE A 23 12.86 6.30 18.28
C PHE A 23 11.40 5.86 18.19
N ARG A 24 10.74 6.18 17.06
CA ARG A 24 9.40 5.66 16.78
C ARG A 24 9.56 4.15 16.64
N MET A 25 9.13 3.42 17.67
CA MET A 25 9.05 1.96 17.62
C MET A 25 8.28 1.57 16.36
N PRO A 26 8.78 0.64 15.54
CA PRO A 26 8.06 0.19 14.37
C PRO A 26 6.70 -0.35 14.82
N HIS A 27 5.64 0.15 14.18
CA HIS A 27 4.28 -0.32 14.48
C HIS A 27 4.20 -1.83 14.25
N ALA A 28 3.69 -2.57 15.22
CA ALA A 28 3.51 -4.01 15.09
C ALA A 28 2.55 -4.32 13.91
N ALA A 29 2.83 -5.40 13.19
CA ALA A 29 1.94 -5.84 12.12
C ALA A 29 0.59 -6.30 12.71
N ILE A 30 -0.50 -5.83 12.13
CA ILE A 30 -1.87 -6.31 12.37
C ILE A 30 -2.38 -6.78 11.03
N THR A 31 -2.23 -8.08 10.73
CA THR A 31 -2.44 -8.63 9.40
C THR A 31 -3.37 -9.83 9.42
N GLU A 32 -4.09 -10.01 8.32
CA GLU A 32 -4.94 -11.18 8.07
C GLU A 32 -4.58 -11.78 6.70
N PRO A 33 -4.53 -13.11 6.58
CA PRO A 33 -4.31 -13.77 5.31
C PRO A 33 -5.44 -13.50 4.31
N VAL A 34 -5.08 -13.46 3.01
CA VAL A 34 -6.08 -13.43 1.93
C VAL A 34 -6.99 -14.65 2.05
N PRO A 35 -8.31 -14.48 2.20
CA PRO A 35 -9.24 -15.59 2.44
C PRO A 35 -9.65 -16.27 1.13
N VAL A 36 -8.73 -16.95 0.45
CA VAL A 36 -8.92 -17.55 -0.88
C VAL A 36 -10.20 -18.41 -0.94
N GLY A 37 -10.43 -19.27 0.05
CA GLY A 37 -11.65 -20.11 0.13
C GLY A 37 -12.96 -19.33 0.33
N ASN A 38 -12.89 -18.04 0.67
CA ASN A 38 -14.04 -17.16 0.84
C ASN A 38 -14.24 -16.19 -0.35
N LEU A 39 -13.40 -16.23 -1.37
CA LEU A 39 -13.61 -15.44 -2.60
C LEU A 39 -14.75 -16.05 -3.42
N SER A 40 -15.70 -15.20 -3.84
CA SER A 40 -16.77 -15.61 -4.74
C SER A 40 -16.21 -15.96 -6.11
N ASN A 41 -16.68 -17.07 -6.67
CA ASN A 41 -16.32 -17.53 -8.01
C ASN A 41 -14.81 -17.70 -8.23
N TYR A 42 -14.01 -17.91 -7.18
CA TYR A 42 -12.55 -18.06 -7.30
C TYR A 42 -12.16 -19.19 -8.28
N ALA A 43 -12.91 -20.28 -8.30
CA ALA A 43 -12.68 -21.38 -9.25
C ALA A 43 -12.72 -20.94 -10.72
N ALA A 44 -13.53 -19.94 -11.05
CA ALA A 44 -13.67 -19.39 -12.40
C ALA A 44 -12.65 -18.27 -12.74
N TYR A 45 -11.74 -17.92 -11.82
CA TYR A 45 -10.71 -16.93 -12.15
C TYR A 45 -9.73 -17.52 -13.19
N PRO A 46 -9.23 -16.69 -14.13
CA PRO A 46 -8.12 -17.08 -15.00
C PRO A 46 -6.91 -17.58 -14.20
N GLU A 47 -6.14 -18.52 -14.75
CA GLU A 47 -5.03 -19.14 -14.02
C GLU A 47 -3.95 -18.15 -13.61
N ASN A 48 -3.64 -17.15 -14.43
CA ASN A 48 -2.74 -16.05 -14.10
C ASN A 48 -3.24 -15.22 -12.91
N VAL A 49 -4.55 -14.95 -12.83
CA VAL A 49 -5.16 -14.26 -11.68
C VAL A 49 -5.12 -15.14 -10.43
N LYS A 50 -5.41 -16.43 -10.53
CA LYS A 50 -5.26 -17.39 -9.43
C LYS A 50 -3.83 -17.40 -8.90
N THR A 51 -2.85 -17.40 -9.79
CA THR A 51 -1.43 -17.36 -9.41
C THR A 51 -1.09 -16.13 -8.59
N VAL A 52 -1.53 -14.92 -9.03
CA VAL A 52 -1.32 -13.67 -8.27
C VAL A 52 -2.00 -13.73 -6.90
N VAL A 53 -3.25 -14.20 -6.84
CA VAL A 53 -4.00 -14.31 -5.58
C VAL A 53 -3.36 -15.32 -4.61
N GLN A 54 -2.85 -16.45 -5.10
CA GLN A 54 -2.14 -17.43 -4.28
C GLN A 54 -0.83 -16.87 -3.74
N ARG A 55 -0.09 -16.10 -4.55
CA ARG A 55 1.13 -15.41 -4.08
C ARG A 55 0.80 -14.34 -3.03
N ALA A 56 -0.30 -13.61 -3.21
CA ALA A 56 -0.81 -12.65 -2.22
C ALA A 56 -1.18 -13.35 -0.91
N TRP A 57 -1.88 -14.50 -0.98
CA TRP A 57 -2.18 -15.33 0.18
C TRP A 57 -0.92 -15.78 0.91
N TRP A 58 0.08 -16.31 0.20
CA TRP A 58 1.33 -16.74 0.79
C TRP A 58 2.06 -15.59 1.49
N LEU A 59 2.10 -14.40 0.86
CA LEU A 59 2.78 -13.23 1.38
C LEU A 59 2.06 -12.64 2.61
N SER A 60 0.72 -12.60 2.61
CA SER A 60 -0.08 -12.11 3.74
C SER A 60 0.07 -12.93 5.03
N ARG A 61 0.56 -14.17 4.93
CA ARG A 61 0.84 -15.04 6.09
C ARG A 61 2.18 -14.77 6.78
N LYS A 62 2.99 -13.83 6.24
CA LYS A 62 4.34 -13.54 6.77
C LYS A 62 4.34 -12.54 7.92
N ASN A 63 3.18 -12.02 8.31
CA ASN A 63 3.04 -11.03 9.38
C ASN A 63 4.00 -9.83 9.22
N LEU A 64 4.02 -9.25 8.01
CA LEU A 64 4.91 -8.16 7.63
C LEU A 64 4.25 -6.81 7.93
N THR A 65 4.95 -5.92 8.65
CA THR A 65 4.44 -4.57 8.92
C THR A 65 4.49 -3.67 7.67
N TYR A 66 3.86 -2.49 7.75
CA TYR A 66 4.09 -1.43 6.78
C TYR A 66 5.48 -0.84 6.98
N LYS A 67 6.27 -0.75 5.89
CA LYS A 67 7.62 -0.15 5.92
C LYS A 67 7.87 0.65 4.66
N PHE A 68 7.77 1.97 4.78
CA PHE A 68 7.99 2.88 3.65
C PHE A 68 9.35 2.65 2.97
N GLY A 69 9.37 2.67 1.62
CA GLY A 69 10.57 2.46 0.81
C GLY A 69 11.04 1.00 0.70
N SER A 70 10.36 0.04 1.36
CA SER A 70 10.76 -1.38 1.34
C SER A 70 9.95 -2.22 0.35
N ALA A 71 10.65 -3.04 -0.45
CA ALA A 71 10.08 -4.11 -1.27
C ALA A 71 10.65 -5.50 -0.88
N ASN A 72 11.32 -5.60 0.25
CA ASN A 72 11.98 -6.83 0.67
C ASN A 72 11.35 -7.38 1.97
N PRO A 73 10.66 -8.53 1.92
CA PRO A 73 10.02 -9.13 3.08
C PRO A 73 11.02 -9.51 4.19
N LYS A 74 12.28 -9.79 3.86
CA LYS A 74 13.34 -10.08 4.85
C LYS A 74 13.65 -8.89 5.76
N ARG A 75 13.20 -7.68 5.39
CA ARG A 75 13.34 -6.47 6.21
C ARG A 75 12.20 -6.29 7.23
N GLY A 76 11.30 -7.27 7.37
CA GLY A 76 10.19 -7.29 8.31
C GLY A 76 8.96 -6.48 7.86
N GLY A 77 9.00 -5.79 6.72
CA GLY A 77 7.88 -5.02 6.21
C GLY A 77 8.09 -4.50 4.79
N MET A 78 7.00 -4.06 4.17
CA MET A 78 6.99 -3.50 2.81
C MET A 78 6.02 -2.33 2.70
N ASP A 79 6.22 -1.43 1.72
CA ASP A 79 5.23 -0.41 1.36
C ASP A 79 4.22 -0.93 0.32
N CYS A 80 3.23 -0.11 -0.01
CA CYS A 80 2.14 -0.46 -0.91
C CYS A 80 2.62 -0.93 -2.29
N SER A 81 3.49 -0.17 -2.95
CA SER A 81 4.05 -0.54 -4.25
C SER A 81 5.14 -1.60 -4.15
N GLY A 82 5.86 -1.66 -3.02
CA GLY A 82 6.86 -2.68 -2.76
C GLY A 82 6.28 -4.08 -2.67
N VAL A 83 5.10 -4.24 -2.06
CA VAL A 83 4.43 -5.53 -2.02
C VAL A 83 3.94 -5.97 -3.40
N ILE A 84 3.40 -5.06 -4.20
CA ILE A 84 2.98 -5.36 -5.59
C ILE A 84 4.20 -5.69 -6.46
N TYR A 85 5.27 -4.90 -6.37
CA TYR A 85 6.54 -5.15 -7.05
C TYR A 85 7.07 -6.56 -6.73
N TYR A 86 7.20 -6.89 -5.44
CA TYR A 86 7.70 -8.20 -4.99
C TYR A 86 6.81 -9.34 -5.48
N LEU A 87 5.50 -9.19 -5.39
CA LEU A 87 4.52 -10.17 -5.81
C LEU A 87 4.68 -10.49 -7.31
N LEU A 88 4.69 -9.47 -8.17
CA LEU A 88 4.81 -9.64 -9.62
C LEU A 88 6.19 -10.18 -10.04
N LYS A 89 7.27 -9.73 -9.39
CA LYS A 89 8.62 -10.30 -9.62
C LYS A 89 8.70 -11.77 -9.19
N SER A 90 7.95 -12.20 -8.18
CA SER A 90 7.95 -13.60 -7.72
C SER A 90 7.23 -14.59 -8.65
N ILE A 91 6.55 -14.08 -9.68
CA ILE A 91 5.89 -14.86 -10.75
C ILE A 91 6.53 -14.60 -12.12
N ASP A 92 7.79 -14.18 -12.11
CA ASP A 92 8.59 -13.87 -13.31
C ASP A 92 7.97 -12.85 -14.28
N HIS A 93 7.08 -11.98 -13.77
CA HIS A 93 6.61 -10.88 -14.59
C HIS A 93 7.78 -9.94 -14.89
N GLY A 94 8.09 -9.70 -16.17
CA GLY A 94 9.31 -9.06 -16.65
C GLY A 94 9.58 -7.66 -16.04
N HIS A 95 9.27 -6.59 -16.77
CA HIS A 95 9.44 -5.23 -16.25
C HIS A 95 8.27 -4.83 -15.34
N VAL A 96 8.55 -4.59 -14.06
CA VAL A 96 7.58 -4.07 -13.07
C VAL A 96 8.12 -2.77 -12.50
N PRO A 97 7.41 -1.65 -12.60
CA PRO A 97 7.80 -0.41 -11.94
C PRO A 97 7.82 -0.55 -10.42
N ARG A 98 8.72 0.20 -9.73
CA ARG A 98 8.89 0.06 -8.29
C ARG A 98 7.87 0.88 -7.47
N ASP A 99 7.43 2.01 -7.95
CA ASP A 99 6.54 2.89 -7.18
C ASP A 99 5.13 3.01 -7.79
N SER A 100 4.15 3.43 -6.97
CA SER A 100 2.74 3.49 -7.34
C SER A 100 2.45 4.44 -8.51
N TYR A 101 3.17 5.55 -8.61
CA TYR A 101 3.03 6.51 -9.70
C TYR A 101 3.51 5.92 -11.04
N ASP A 102 4.66 5.25 -11.03
CA ASP A 102 5.18 4.61 -12.25
C ASP A 102 4.36 3.35 -12.62
N MET A 103 3.80 2.61 -11.66
CA MET A 103 2.82 1.55 -11.95
C MET A 103 1.56 2.11 -12.64
N TYR A 104 1.02 3.24 -12.14
CA TYR A 104 -0.09 3.92 -12.79
C TYR A 104 0.25 4.33 -14.24
N ARG A 105 1.41 4.94 -14.46
CA ARG A 105 1.88 5.33 -15.79
C ARG A 105 2.09 4.13 -16.72
N TRP A 106 2.56 3.03 -16.16
CA TRP A 106 2.73 1.77 -16.89
C TRP A 106 1.41 1.24 -17.43
N LEU A 107 0.35 1.19 -16.62
CA LEU A 107 -0.99 0.82 -17.07
C LEU A 107 -1.55 1.84 -18.08
N ALA A 108 -1.36 3.14 -17.84
CA ALA A 108 -1.81 4.19 -18.75
C ALA A 108 -1.14 4.08 -20.13
N LYS A 109 0.18 3.85 -20.18
CA LYS A 109 0.92 3.63 -21.43
C LYS A 109 0.47 2.38 -22.18
N ALA A 110 0.08 1.32 -21.46
CA ALA A 110 -0.44 0.09 -22.03
C ALA A 110 -1.92 0.19 -22.46
N GLY A 111 -2.61 1.29 -22.17
CA GLY A 111 -4.03 1.46 -22.47
C GLY A 111 -4.97 0.60 -21.62
N THR A 112 -4.51 0.11 -20.48
CA THR A 112 -5.25 -0.84 -19.62
C THR A 112 -5.91 -0.18 -18.40
N ILE A 113 -5.79 1.14 -18.26
CA ILE A 113 -6.29 1.89 -17.12
C ILE A 113 -7.72 2.40 -17.33
N HIS A 114 -8.54 2.32 -16.30
CA HIS A 114 -9.88 2.88 -16.22
C HIS A 114 -9.91 3.98 -15.16
N HIS A 115 -10.21 5.21 -15.57
CA HIS A 115 -10.34 6.34 -14.65
C HIS A 115 -11.68 6.32 -13.93
N VAL A 116 -11.66 6.70 -12.65
CA VAL A 116 -12.84 6.76 -11.79
C VAL A 116 -12.93 8.12 -11.12
N THR A 117 -14.12 8.74 -11.21
CA THR A 117 -14.48 9.96 -10.51
C THR A 117 -15.67 9.74 -9.56
N SER A 118 -16.29 8.57 -9.63
CA SER A 118 -17.46 8.22 -8.83
C SER A 118 -17.06 7.76 -7.42
N TYR A 119 -17.86 8.17 -6.45
CA TYR A 119 -17.77 7.74 -5.05
C TYR A 119 -18.71 6.56 -4.72
N HIS A 120 -19.28 5.91 -5.74
CA HIS A 120 -20.26 4.82 -5.57
C HIS A 120 -19.97 3.66 -6.52
N PHE A 121 -19.88 2.44 -6.00
CA PHE A 121 -19.68 1.22 -6.79
C PHE A 121 -20.83 0.88 -7.76
N ARG A 122 -21.98 1.58 -7.69
CA ARG A 122 -23.08 1.44 -8.66
C ARG A 122 -22.79 2.16 -9.99
N SER A 123 -21.77 2.99 -10.05
CA SER A 123 -21.37 3.68 -11.28
C SER A 123 -20.90 2.68 -12.33
N ARG A 124 -21.24 2.94 -13.60
CA ARG A 124 -20.76 2.18 -14.75
C ARG A 124 -19.22 2.19 -14.87
N GLN A 125 -18.55 3.17 -14.25
CA GLN A 125 -17.08 3.24 -14.22
C GLN A 125 -16.43 2.02 -13.56
N PHE A 126 -17.17 1.20 -12.79
CA PHE A 126 -16.68 -0.02 -12.17
C PHE A 126 -17.07 -1.32 -12.91
N ASN A 127 -17.75 -1.22 -14.07
CA ASN A 127 -18.23 -2.40 -14.79
C ASN A 127 -17.09 -3.30 -15.31
N ALA A 128 -15.93 -2.72 -15.60
CA ALA A 128 -14.75 -3.43 -16.06
C ALA A 128 -13.84 -3.94 -14.93
N LEU A 129 -14.12 -3.60 -13.66
CA LEU A 129 -13.29 -4.00 -12.51
C LEU A 129 -13.32 -5.52 -12.31
N LYS A 130 -12.15 -6.15 -12.42
CA LYS A 130 -11.97 -7.61 -12.33
C LYS A 130 -10.92 -7.99 -11.29
N PRO A 131 -11.02 -9.18 -10.66
CA PRO A 131 -9.93 -9.71 -9.84
C PRO A 131 -8.61 -9.71 -10.61
N GLY A 132 -7.54 -9.31 -9.93
CA GLY A 132 -6.22 -9.13 -10.55
C GLY A 132 -5.92 -7.71 -11.04
N ASP A 133 -6.88 -6.78 -11.01
CA ASP A 133 -6.63 -5.37 -11.30
C ASP A 133 -5.83 -4.68 -10.20
N LEU A 134 -4.98 -3.75 -10.59
CA LEU A 134 -4.35 -2.80 -9.67
C LEU A 134 -5.30 -1.63 -9.41
N LEU A 135 -5.37 -1.20 -8.16
CA LEU A 135 -6.22 -0.11 -7.67
C LEU A 135 -5.33 1.07 -7.29
N PHE A 136 -5.71 2.31 -7.64
CA PHE A 136 -4.87 3.49 -7.42
C PHE A 136 -5.61 4.61 -6.67
N TRP A 137 -4.89 5.19 -5.69
CA TRP A 137 -5.34 6.37 -4.93
C TRP A 137 -4.38 7.53 -5.06
N THR A 138 -4.94 8.73 -4.95
CA THR A 138 -4.19 9.99 -4.81
C THR A 138 -4.18 10.46 -3.36
N ASN A 139 -3.20 11.30 -3.02
CA ASN A 139 -3.18 12.12 -1.80
C ASN A 139 -3.22 11.35 -0.46
N THR A 140 -2.84 10.07 -0.42
CA THR A 140 -2.67 9.36 0.86
C THR A 140 -1.50 9.97 1.66
N TYR A 141 -0.51 10.52 0.97
CA TYR A 141 0.53 11.42 1.52
C TYR A 141 0.81 12.57 0.55
N HIS A 142 1.58 13.57 0.99
CA HIS A 142 1.92 14.71 0.13
C HIS A 142 2.96 14.33 -0.94
N THR A 143 2.72 14.72 -2.21
CA THR A 143 3.65 14.56 -3.33
C THR A 143 3.53 15.71 -4.31
N ARG A 144 4.63 16.04 -5.01
CA ARG A 144 4.67 17.02 -6.10
C ARG A 144 4.39 16.42 -7.48
N ARG A 145 4.24 15.09 -7.57
CA ARG A 145 3.95 14.39 -8.85
C ARG A 145 2.55 14.74 -9.37
N ARG A 146 2.38 14.66 -10.68
CA ARG A 146 1.10 14.89 -11.36
C ARG A 146 0.80 13.76 -12.35
N PRO A 147 -0.34 13.06 -12.22
CA PRO A 147 -1.29 13.10 -11.09
C PRO A 147 -0.63 12.63 -9.76
N PRO A 148 -1.14 13.06 -8.59
CA PRO A 148 -0.51 12.77 -7.29
C PRO A 148 -0.83 11.36 -6.79
N ILE A 149 -0.51 10.33 -7.58
CA ILE A 149 -0.69 8.93 -7.22
C ILE A 149 0.27 8.57 -6.09
N THR A 150 -0.26 8.04 -5.01
CA THR A 150 0.49 7.78 -3.78
C THR A 150 0.25 6.38 -3.20
N HIS A 151 -0.76 5.65 -3.70
CA HIS A 151 -1.07 4.32 -3.17
C HIS A 151 -1.53 3.37 -4.27
N VAL A 152 -1.24 2.07 -4.09
CA VAL A 152 -1.62 0.99 -4.98
C VAL A 152 -1.95 -0.26 -4.18
N MET A 153 -3.03 -0.98 -4.60
CA MET A 153 -3.44 -2.27 -4.06
C MET A 153 -3.81 -3.23 -5.19
N LEU A 154 -3.91 -4.53 -4.91
CA LEU A 154 -4.41 -5.55 -5.82
C LEU A 154 -5.88 -5.87 -5.50
N TYR A 155 -6.76 -5.79 -6.46
CA TYR A 155 -8.15 -6.22 -6.29
C TYR A 155 -8.27 -7.73 -6.30
N LEU A 156 -8.89 -8.29 -5.26
CA LEU A 156 -9.07 -9.73 -5.09
C LEU A 156 -10.44 -10.23 -5.58
N GLY A 157 -11.38 -9.33 -5.87
CA GLY A 157 -12.76 -9.69 -6.14
C GLY A 157 -13.69 -9.48 -4.92
N LYS A 158 -14.83 -10.17 -4.92
CA LYS A 158 -15.79 -10.14 -3.81
C LYS A 158 -15.65 -11.39 -2.95
N SER A 159 -15.90 -11.26 -1.65
CA SER A 159 -16.14 -12.40 -0.77
C SER A 159 -17.51 -13.03 -1.04
N LYS A 160 -17.74 -14.24 -0.53
CA LYS A 160 -19.08 -14.90 -0.56
C LYS A 160 -20.16 -14.06 0.12
N SER A 161 -19.81 -13.16 1.04
CA SER A 161 -20.73 -12.20 1.67
C SER A 161 -20.91 -10.90 0.85
N GLY A 162 -20.36 -10.81 -0.37
CA GLY A 162 -20.50 -9.66 -1.26
C GLY A 162 -19.55 -8.50 -0.99
N ARG A 163 -18.70 -8.53 0.05
CA ARG A 163 -17.70 -7.48 0.33
C ARG A 163 -16.60 -7.51 -0.71
N ARG A 164 -16.23 -6.35 -1.23
CA ARG A 164 -15.05 -6.23 -2.11
C ARG A 164 -13.78 -6.30 -1.28
N LEU A 165 -12.82 -7.10 -1.74
CA LEU A 165 -11.57 -7.33 -1.05
C LEU A 165 -10.40 -6.88 -1.92
N MET A 166 -9.37 -6.36 -1.26
CA MET A 166 -8.09 -6.01 -1.87
C MET A 166 -6.94 -6.51 -1.00
N PHE A 167 -5.78 -6.68 -1.62
CA PHE A 167 -4.53 -7.07 -0.97
C PHE A 167 -3.47 -6.01 -1.20
N GLY A 168 -2.64 -5.76 -0.20
CA GLY A 168 -1.50 -4.87 -0.31
C GLY A 168 -0.82 -4.64 1.02
N SER A 169 -0.12 -3.51 1.13
CA SER A 169 0.46 -3.04 2.38
C SER A 169 -0.01 -1.62 2.68
N SER A 170 -0.51 -1.38 3.87
CA SER A 170 -1.01 -0.09 4.33
C SER A 170 -0.64 0.17 5.78
N ASP A 171 -0.57 1.44 6.14
CA ASP A 171 -0.45 1.96 7.50
C ASP A 171 -1.81 2.39 8.08
N GLY A 172 -2.83 1.66 7.73
CA GLY A 172 -4.23 1.81 8.10
C GLY A 172 -5.15 1.15 7.07
N GLY A 173 -6.40 0.97 7.43
CA GLY A 173 -7.42 0.31 6.63
C GLY A 173 -8.14 -0.76 7.45
N VAL A 174 -9.26 -1.27 6.96
CA VAL A 174 -10.14 -2.14 7.74
C VAL A 174 -10.38 -3.47 7.05
N TYR A 175 -10.43 -4.53 7.85
CA TYR A 175 -10.94 -5.84 7.46
C TYR A 175 -11.78 -6.44 8.58
N ARG A 176 -13.04 -6.78 8.27
CA ARG A 176 -14.03 -7.32 9.24
C ARG A 176 -14.17 -6.47 10.51
N GLY A 177 -14.17 -5.14 10.35
CA GLY A 177 -14.31 -4.20 11.46
C GLY A 177 -13.04 -4.02 12.30
N ARG A 178 -11.92 -4.66 11.94
CA ARG A 178 -10.62 -4.50 12.60
C ARG A 178 -9.71 -3.64 11.76
N GLU A 179 -8.98 -2.74 12.41
CA GLU A 179 -7.91 -1.99 11.78
C GLU A 179 -6.73 -2.92 11.43
N MET A 180 -6.22 -2.80 10.21
CA MET A 180 -5.09 -3.58 9.70
C MET A 180 -3.88 -2.67 9.51
N TRP A 181 -2.69 -3.21 9.79
CA TRP A 181 -1.43 -2.50 9.63
C TRP A 181 -0.36 -3.43 9.04
N GLY A 182 0.05 -3.18 7.81
CA GLY A 182 1.05 -4.01 7.12
C GLY A 182 0.51 -4.73 5.89
N VAL A 183 1.13 -5.88 5.56
CA VAL A 183 0.82 -6.68 4.37
C VAL A 183 -0.36 -7.60 4.68
N SER A 184 -1.55 -7.24 4.19
CA SER A 184 -2.80 -7.88 4.61
C SER A 184 -3.85 -7.88 3.50
N VAL A 185 -4.96 -8.59 3.76
CA VAL A 185 -6.24 -8.34 3.10
C VAL A 185 -6.92 -7.13 3.74
N PHE A 186 -7.62 -6.36 2.93
CA PHE A 186 -8.42 -5.20 3.34
C PHE A 186 -9.77 -5.22 2.64
N GLU A 187 -10.77 -4.56 3.22
CA GLU A 187 -12.02 -4.25 2.51
C GLU A 187 -11.77 -3.10 1.54
N PHE A 188 -12.17 -3.29 0.28
CA PHE A 188 -12.13 -2.22 -0.71
C PHE A 188 -13.39 -1.38 -0.58
N VAL A 189 -13.26 -0.27 0.12
CA VAL A 189 -14.28 0.78 0.25
C VAL A 189 -13.79 2.04 -0.48
N LEU A 190 -14.74 2.80 -1.05
CA LEU A 190 -14.40 4.08 -1.68
C LEU A 190 -14.32 5.15 -0.59
N PRO A 191 -13.30 6.02 -0.63
CA PRO A 191 -13.23 7.19 0.25
C PRO A 191 -14.46 8.09 0.06
N TYR A 192 -14.83 8.82 1.10
CA TYR A 192 -15.82 9.89 0.98
C TYR A 192 -15.27 11.05 0.14
N ARG A 193 -16.19 11.85 -0.42
CA ARG A 193 -15.82 13.03 -1.21
C ARG A 193 -15.03 14.06 -0.40
N SER A 194 -15.25 14.12 0.89
CA SER A 194 -14.57 15.00 1.85
C SER A 194 -13.18 14.51 2.26
N ASP A 195 -12.83 13.25 1.97
CA ASP A 195 -11.54 12.70 2.38
C ASP A 195 -10.40 13.30 1.54
N ARG A 196 -9.21 13.37 2.13
CA ARG A 196 -8.02 13.83 1.41
C ARG A 196 -7.59 12.84 0.33
N ALA A 197 -7.65 11.55 0.63
CA ALA A 197 -7.32 10.49 -0.31
C ALA A 197 -8.52 10.20 -1.22
N HIS A 198 -8.28 10.05 -2.53
CA HIS A 198 -9.32 9.70 -3.50
C HIS A 198 -8.93 8.45 -4.28
N PHE A 199 -9.87 7.56 -4.49
CA PHE A 199 -9.75 6.49 -5.46
C PHE A 199 -9.93 7.05 -6.87
N VAL A 200 -8.98 6.84 -7.78
CA VAL A 200 -8.96 7.54 -9.06
C VAL A 200 -8.85 6.64 -10.29
N ALA A 201 -8.40 5.39 -10.12
CA ALA A 201 -8.25 4.49 -11.25
C ALA A 201 -8.06 3.04 -10.81
N TYR A 202 -8.31 2.14 -11.76
CA TYR A 202 -7.92 0.74 -11.68
C TYR A 202 -7.55 0.22 -13.06
N GLY A 203 -6.94 -0.96 -13.15
CA GLY A 203 -6.68 -1.59 -14.43
C GLY A 203 -5.91 -2.89 -14.31
N CYS A 204 -6.01 -3.70 -15.36
CA CYS A 204 -5.33 -4.98 -15.43
C CYS A 204 -3.82 -4.81 -15.64
N ILE A 205 -3.04 -5.78 -15.16
CA ILE A 205 -1.59 -5.81 -15.29
C ILE A 205 -1.24 -6.13 -16.74
N PRO A 206 -0.52 -5.23 -17.45
CA PRO A 206 -0.18 -5.42 -18.87
C PRO A 206 0.54 -6.75 -19.11
N HIS A 207 0.15 -7.45 -20.17
CA HIS A 207 0.69 -8.76 -20.58
C HIS A 207 0.56 -9.87 -19.51
N TYR A 208 -0.32 -9.66 -18.50
CA TYR A 208 -0.52 -10.65 -17.46
C TYR A 208 -2.00 -10.87 -17.10
N THR A 209 -2.69 -9.90 -16.51
CA THR A 209 -4.13 -10.05 -16.18
C THR A 209 -5.05 -9.39 -17.19
N CYS A 210 -4.52 -8.72 -18.19
CA CYS A 210 -5.25 -8.14 -19.32
C CYS A 210 -5.54 -9.19 -20.41
N SER A 211 -6.39 -10.14 -20.14
CA SER A 211 -6.85 -11.14 -21.12
C SER A 211 -8.33 -10.98 -21.39
#